data_0783c7409a33999b648ea67e07626716
#
_entry.id   0783c7409a33999b648ea67e07626716
#
_cell.length_a   1.000
_cell.length_b   1.000
_cell.length_c   1.000
_cell.angle_alpha   90.00
_cell.angle_beta   90.00
_cell.angle_gamma   90.00
#
_symmetry.space_group_name_H-M   'P 1'
#
loop_
_entity.id
_entity.type
_entity.pdbx_description
1 polymer ?
#
loop_
_entity_poly.entity_id
_entity_poly.type
_entity_poly.pdbx_seq_one_letter_code
_entity_poly.pdbx_strand_id
1 'polypeptide(L)'
;MINNNNNNNNNNTSTYYIVVAFYKGCAYILQYNGVLSNIFYNNHIKTFKTKQTAIKNAHKIGYKYKVSSVKVYQINENSYISSSHFKENDNKHIYQYIP
;
A
#
# COMPACT_ATOMS: atom_id res chain seq x y z
N MET A 1 29.05 10.97 15.89
CA MET A 1 28.51 10.41 15.72
C MET A 1 27.94 10.19 15.45
N ILE A 2 27.97 10.46 15.35
CA ILE A 2 27.35 9.93 15.11
C ILE A 2 26.77 9.57 14.69
N ASN A 3 26.75 9.79 14.73
CA ASN A 3 26.10 9.17 14.38
C ASN A 3 25.54 8.77 14.13
N ASN A 4 25.59 9.05 14.27
CA ASN A 4 24.95 8.46 14.13
C ASN A 4 24.36 8.05 13.89
N ASN A 5 24.50 8.28 14.01
CA ASN A 5 23.86 7.65 13.86
C ASN A 5 23.27 7.17 13.63
N ASN A 6 23.38 7.35 13.77
CA ASN A 6 22.80 6.70 13.62
C ASN A 6 22.17 6.18 13.41
N ASN A 7 22.25 6.32 13.54
CA ASN A 7 21.68 5.65 13.41
C ASN A 7 21.06 5.10 13.22
N ASN A 8 21.12 5.26 13.40
CA ASN A 8 20.55 4.63 13.30
C ASN A 8 20.00 4.01 13.01
N ASN A 9 20.13 4.13 13.17
CA ASN A 9 19.63 3.47 12.94
C ASN A 9 19.19 2.82 12.58
N ASN A 10 19.20 2.88 12.90
CA ASN A 10 18.87 2.27 12.61
C ASN A 10 18.51 1.56 12.19
N ASN A 11 19.03 1.05 12.53
CA ASN A 11 18.49 0.31 12.05
C ASN A 11 17.35 0.40 11.56
N ASN A 12 17.55 0.54 10.98
CA ASN A 12 16.32 1.10 10.51
C ASN A 12 15.69 0.33 9.41
N THR A 13 14.46 -0.10 9.65
CA THR A 13 13.67 -0.75 8.64
C THR A 13 13.18 0.30 7.65
N SER A 14 13.48 0.13 6.38
CA SER A 14 12.88 0.93 5.34
C SER A 14 11.39 0.62 5.26
N THR A 15 10.60 1.60 4.94
CA THR A 15 9.17 1.43 4.71
C THR A 15 8.83 1.86 3.29
N TYR A 16 7.72 1.35 2.80
CA TYR A 16 7.17 1.75 1.52
C TYR A 16 5.66 1.76 1.62
N TYR A 17 5.00 2.22 0.58
CA TYR A 17 3.55 2.36 0.58
C TYR A 17 2.96 1.52 -0.55
N ILE A 18 1.78 0.96 -0.31
CA ILE A 18 1.03 0.21 -1.30
C ILE A 18 -0.38 0.76 -1.39
N VAL A 19 -1.04 0.48 -2.51
CA VAL A 19 -2.41 0.91 -2.78
C VAL A 19 -3.28 -0.32 -2.92
N VAL A 20 -4.32 -0.41 -2.09
CA VAL A 20 -5.25 -1.54 -2.10
C VAL A 20 -6.66 -0.99 -2.29
N ALA A 21 -7.35 -1.50 -3.30
CA ALA A 21 -8.75 -1.15 -3.55
C ALA A 21 -9.65 -2.27 -3.04
N PHE A 22 -10.84 -1.90 -2.61
CA PHE A 22 -11.82 -2.87 -2.10
C PHE A 22 -13.07 -2.83 -2.96
N TYR A 23 -13.51 -4.02 -3.35
CA TYR A 23 -14.70 -4.19 -4.16
C TYR A 23 -15.41 -5.44 -3.71
N LYS A 24 -16.69 -5.28 -3.32
CA LYS A 24 -17.52 -6.39 -2.83
C LYS A 24 -16.82 -7.20 -1.75
N GLY A 25 -16.16 -6.51 -0.82
CA GLY A 25 -15.50 -7.13 0.31
C GLY A 25 -14.15 -7.74 0.02
N CYS A 26 -13.67 -7.70 -1.22
CA CYS A 26 -12.39 -8.28 -1.61
C CYS A 26 -11.35 -7.20 -1.78
N ALA A 27 -10.10 -7.52 -1.39
CA ALA A 27 -8.96 -6.62 -1.53
C ALA A 27 -8.27 -6.87 -2.87
N TYR A 28 -7.96 -5.79 -3.58
CA TYR A 28 -7.24 -5.82 -4.86
C TYR A 28 -6.04 -4.90 -4.76
N ILE A 29 -4.85 -5.42 -4.97
CA ILE A 29 -3.63 -4.63 -4.86
C ILE A 29 -3.20 -4.10 -6.22
N LEU A 30 -2.69 -2.87 -6.23
CA LEU A 30 -2.14 -2.26 -7.43
C LEU A 30 -0.78 -2.87 -7.73
N GLN A 31 -0.62 -3.35 -8.96
CA GLN A 31 0.61 -3.96 -9.44
C GLN A 31 1.41 -3.02 -10.32
N TYR A 32 2.67 -3.37 -10.57
CA TYR A 32 3.55 -2.57 -11.43
C TYR A 32 2.99 -2.36 -12.83
N ASN A 33 2.24 -3.33 -13.34
CA ASN A 33 1.64 -3.21 -14.67
C ASN A 33 0.39 -2.33 -14.70
N GLY A 34 0.02 -1.75 -13.56
CA GLY A 34 -1.15 -0.87 -13.45
C GLY A 34 -2.46 -1.60 -13.26
N VAL A 35 -2.44 -2.91 -13.17
CA VAL A 35 -3.64 -3.74 -13.04
C VAL A 35 -3.86 -4.09 -11.57
N LEU A 36 -5.11 -4.07 -11.13
CA LEU A 36 -5.49 -4.54 -9.80
C LEU A 36 -5.60 -6.06 -9.80
N SER A 37 -5.12 -6.69 -8.74
CA SER A 37 -5.18 -8.14 -8.60
C SER A 37 -5.57 -8.53 -7.19
N ASN A 38 -6.42 -9.54 -7.07
CA ASN A 38 -6.75 -10.10 -5.76
C ASN A 38 -5.74 -11.16 -5.31
N ILE A 39 -4.73 -11.44 -6.12
CA ILE A 39 -3.62 -12.32 -5.77
C ILE A 39 -2.41 -11.43 -5.53
N PHE A 40 -1.87 -11.50 -4.31
CA PHE A 40 -0.78 -10.63 -3.88
C PHE A 40 0.55 -11.34 -4.05
N TYR A 41 1.16 -11.21 -5.23
CA TYR A 41 2.53 -11.68 -5.46
C TYR A 41 3.47 -10.53 -5.11
N ASN A 42 4.32 -10.73 -4.12
CA ASN A 42 5.18 -9.65 -3.59
C ASN A 42 6.00 -8.96 -4.67
N ASN A 43 6.54 -9.72 -5.63
CA ASN A 43 7.37 -9.13 -6.67
C ASN A 43 6.58 -8.40 -7.76
N HIS A 44 5.25 -8.48 -7.73
CA HIS A 44 4.40 -7.78 -8.71
C HIS A 44 3.73 -6.55 -8.10
N ILE A 45 3.81 -6.37 -6.80
CA ILE A 45 3.13 -5.28 -6.11
C ILE A 45 3.84 -3.97 -6.41
N LYS A 46 3.07 -2.98 -6.84
CA LYS A 46 3.62 -1.64 -7.03
C LYS A 46 3.86 -1.00 -5.67
N THR A 47 5.11 -0.61 -5.43
CA THR A 47 5.49 0.06 -4.19
C THR A 47 5.80 1.52 -4.46
N PHE A 48 5.52 2.36 -3.48
CA PHE A 48 5.76 3.80 -3.56
C PHE A 48 6.67 4.21 -2.43
N LYS A 49 7.61 5.10 -2.71
CA LYS A 49 8.56 5.57 -1.70
C LYS A 49 7.97 6.66 -0.82
N THR A 50 6.99 7.40 -1.33
CA THR A 50 6.39 8.50 -0.58
C THR A 50 4.89 8.31 -0.48
N LYS A 51 4.35 8.84 0.62
CA LYS A 51 2.92 8.84 0.88
C LYS A 51 2.16 9.59 -0.21
N GLN A 52 2.71 10.71 -0.67
CA GLN A 52 2.04 11.58 -1.65
C GLN A 52 1.83 10.86 -2.98
N THR A 53 2.85 10.15 -3.47
CA THR A 53 2.70 9.41 -4.73
C THR A 53 1.70 8.28 -4.60
N ALA A 54 1.67 7.60 -3.46
CA ALA A 54 0.70 6.55 -3.21
C ALA A 54 -0.72 7.13 -3.19
N ILE A 55 -0.93 8.27 -2.53
CA ILE A 55 -2.24 8.92 -2.46
C ILE A 55 -2.71 9.34 -3.86
N LYS A 56 -1.83 9.92 -4.67
CA LYS A 56 -2.17 10.27 -6.05
C LYS A 56 -2.66 9.06 -6.82
N ASN A 57 -1.99 7.94 -6.67
CA ASN A 57 -2.36 6.72 -7.36
C ASN A 57 -3.66 6.14 -6.81
N ALA A 58 -3.91 6.28 -5.51
CA ALA A 58 -5.19 5.87 -4.93
C ALA A 58 -6.36 6.60 -5.58
N HIS A 59 -6.22 7.91 -5.82
CA HIS A 59 -7.25 8.69 -6.51
C HIS A 59 -7.43 8.25 -7.95
N LYS A 60 -6.33 7.98 -8.66
CA LYS A 60 -6.41 7.47 -10.04
C LYS A 60 -7.19 6.16 -10.09
N ILE A 61 -6.93 5.26 -9.16
CA ILE A 61 -7.60 3.97 -9.08
C ILE A 61 -9.10 4.18 -8.80
N GLY A 62 -9.42 5.08 -7.88
CA GLY A 62 -10.82 5.38 -7.56
C GLY A 62 -11.59 5.98 -8.72
N TYR A 63 -10.91 6.75 -9.59
CA TYR A 63 -11.54 7.29 -10.79
C TYR A 63 -11.69 6.24 -11.89
N LYS A 64 -10.72 5.35 -12.00
CA LYS A 64 -10.66 4.40 -13.10
C LYS A 64 -11.57 3.20 -12.89
N TYR A 65 -11.70 2.74 -11.67
CA TYR A 65 -12.44 1.52 -11.33
C TYR A 65 -13.61 1.83 -10.40
N LYS A 66 -14.67 1.05 -10.53
CA LYS A 66 -15.81 1.15 -9.61
C LYS A 66 -15.49 0.32 -8.38
N VAL A 67 -14.92 0.95 -7.38
CA VAL A 67 -14.54 0.30 -6.12
C VAL A 67 -15.20 1.00 -4.96
N SER A 68 -15.34 0.28 -3.84
CA SER A 68 -15.97 0.84 -2.64
C SER A 68 -15.06 1.85 -1.96
N SER A 69 -13.77 1.54 -1.92
CA SER A 69 -12.78 2.41 -1.30
C SER A 69 -11.40 2.04 -1.81
N VAL A 70 -10.46 2.97 -1.66
CA VAL A 70 -9.05 2.73 -1.96
C VAL A 70 -8.27 3.17 -0.74
N LYS A 71 -7.41 2.30 -0.24
CA LYS A 71 -6.61 2.56 0.95
C LYS A 71 -5.14 2.53 0.64
N VAL A 72 -4.38 3.37 1.33
CA VAL A 72 -2.92 3.37 1.26
C VAL A 72 -2.40 2.83 2.59
N TYR A 73 -1.49 1.88 2.50
CA TYR A 73 -0.87 1.27 3.68
C TYR A 73 0.63 1.52 3.67
N GLN A 74 1.18 1.74 4.85
CA GLN A 74 2.62 1.82 5.04
C GLN A 74 3.11 0.43 5.48
N ILE A 75 4.09 -0.10 4.78
CA ILE A 75 4.55 -1.46 4.95
C ILE A 75 6.04 -1.46 5.27
N ASN A 76 6.45 -2.28 6.22
CA ASN A 76 7.87 -2.51 6.48
C ASN A 76 8.46 -3.37 5.39
N GLU A 77 9.68 -3.04 4.98
CA GLU A 77 10.33 -3.67 3.84
C GLU A 77 10.42 -5.19 3.97
N ASN A 78 10.61 -5.69 5.16
CA ASN A 78 10.78 -7.13 5.39
C ASN A 78 9.47 -7.85 5.68
N SER A 79 8.33 -7.18 5.58
CA SER A 79 7.04 -7.79 5.87
C SER A 79 6.55 -8.62 4.69
N TYR A 80 5.96 -9.76 5.01
CA TYR A 80 5.26 -10.56 4.02
C TYR A 80 3.86 -10.02 3.85
N ILE A 81 3.43 -9.82 2.61
CA ILE A 81 2.12 -9.26 2.31
C ILE A 81 1.22 -10.35 1.74
N SER A 82 0.04 -10.49 2.31
CA SER A 82 -0.97 -11.43 1.86
C SER A 82 -2.32 -10.70 1.81
N SER A 83 -3.17 -11.10 0.86
CA SER A 83 -4.49 -10.47 0.72
C SER A 83 -5.32 -10.60 1.99
N SER A 84 -5.13 -11.66 2.76
CA SER A 84 -5.87 -11.88 3.99
C SER A 84 -5.55 -10.86 5.07
N HIS A 85 -4.46 -10.11 4.94
CA HIS A 85 -4.07 -9.08 5.89
C HIS A 85 -4.84 -7.77 5.71
N PHE A 86 -5.59 -7.62 4.62
CA PHE A 86 -6.25 -6.36 4.28
C PHE A 86 -7.75 -6.58 4.19
N LYS A 87 -8.49 -5.82 4.99
CA LYS A 87 -9.95 -5.91 5.03
C LYS A 87 -10.53 -4.52 4.85
N GLU A 88 -11.67 -4.46 4.19
CA GLU A 88 -12.32 -3.19 3.90
C GLU A 88 -12.64 -2.40 5.16
N ASN A 89 -12.94 -3.09 6.25
CA ASN A 89 -13.32 -2.44 7.51
C ASN A 89 -12.16 -2.35 8.51
N ASP A 90 -10.91 -2.66 8.09
CA ASP A 90 -9.79 -2.46 9.00
C ASP A 90 -9.42 -0.98 9.09
N ASN A 91 -8.65 -0.63 10.11
CA ASN A 91 -8.19 0.74 10.32
C ASN A 91 -6.67 0.85 10.30
N LYS A 92 -5.99 -0.07 9.61
CA LYS A 92 -4.54 -0.09 9.52
C LYS A 92 -4.01 0.86 8.46
N HIS A 93 -4.88 1.36 7.58
CA HIS A 93 -4.48 2.26 6.51
C HIS A 93 -4.03 3.61 7.07
N ILE A 94 -3.16 4.28 6.33
CA ILE A 94 -2.73 5.65 6.65
C ILE A 94 -3.51 6.69 5.86
N TYR A 95 -4.23 6.27 4.84
CA TYR A 95 -5.05 7.15 4.01
C TYR A 95 -6.15 6.32 3.35
N GLN A 96 -7.33 6.90 3.23
CA GLN A 96 -8.45 6.26 2.57
C GLN A 96 -9.14 7.26 1.63
N TYR A 97 -9.46 6.80 0.43
CA TYR A 97 -10.24 7.55 -0.54
C TYR A 97 -11.52 6.77 -0.84
N ILE A 98 -12.65 7.43 -0.68
CA ILE A 98 -13.97 6.85 -1.00
C ILE A 98 -14.49 7.58 -2.22
N PRO A 99 -14.50 6.90 -3.38
CA PRO A 99 -14.93 7.53 -4.63
C PRO A 99 -16.38 7.95 -4.63
#